data_f61d6b17ca1f6b2800a93827363c5a8b
#
_entry.id   f61d6b17ca1f6b2800a93827363c5a8b
#
_cell.length_a   1.000
_cell.length_b   1.000
_cell.length_c   1.000
_cell.angle_alpha   90.00
_cell.angle_beta   90.00
_cell.angle_gamma   90.00
#
_symmetry.space_group_name_H-M   'P 1'
#
loop_
_entity.id
_entity.type
_entity.pdbx_description
1 polymer ?
#
loop_
_entity_poly.entity_id
_entity_poly.type
_entity_poly.pdbx_seq_one_letter_code
_entity_poly.pdbx_strand_id
1 'polypeptide(L)'
;MNLLSDSPLKIYFSGICGTATASLAILMKNRGHEVQGSDENIYPPMCDLLEQNQIRVDSGFHQSNLEPKPDLVVIGNALSRGNPEVEAILDLKLPYISMAELLKEHFIRGKKSLVVTGTHGKTTTTSMLAWVFETAAKNPGFMIGGIAENFGTSCRDAKGSFFITEGDEYDTAFFDKRSKFFHYLPEQLILNNLEFDHADIFNSLDEIKKAFRLMLRLIPKSGLIAANGDDLNVQAVLRAANSPIIRFGFGEPCDLSLIHISEPTRRTPISYAVFCLK
;
A
#
# COMPACT_ATOMS: atom_id res chain seq x y z
N MET A 1 6.49 5.15 -23.12
CA MET A 1 7.62 5.31 -22.18
C MET A 1 7.83 3.97 -21.48
N ASN A 2 9.07 3.48 -21.39
CA ASN A 2 9.34 2.25 -20.64
C ASN A 2 9.60 2.62 -19.17
N LEU A 3 8.59 2.49 -18.32
CA LEU A 3 8.67 2.78 -16.87
C LEU A 3 9.68 1.87 -16.13
N LEU A 4 10.15 0.81 -16.79
CA LEU A 4 11.14 -0.14 -16.27
C LEU A 4 12.57 0.14 -16.83
N SER A 5 12.81 1.35 -17.35
CA SER A 5 14.14 1.74 -17.82
C SER A 5 15.09 1.85 -16.63
N ASP A 6 16.26 1.22 -16.74
CA ASP A 6 17.36 1.37 -15.77
C ASP A 6 18.08 2.72 -15.88
N SER A 7 17.70 3.56 -16.87
CA SER A 7 18.25 4.91 -17.02
C SER A 7 17.65 5.86 -15.97
N PRO A 8 18.47 6.73 -15.38
CA PRO A 8 17.98 7.77 -14.48
C PRO A 8 16.89 8.63 -15.15
N LEU A 9 15.78 8.80 -14.45
CA LEU A 9 14.65 9.64 -14.88
C LEU A 9 14.56 10.87 -13.97
N LYS A 10 14.05 11.97 -14.51
CA LYS A 10 13.59 13.13 -13.74
C LYS A 10 12.14 12.89 -13.34
N ILE A 11 11.90 12.59 -12.07
CA ILE A 11 10.58 12.26 -11.54
C ILE A 11 10.10 13.41 -10.67
N TYR A 12 8.95 13.94 -11.00
CA TYR A 12 8.30 14.99 -10.25
C TYR A 12 7.11 14.44 -9.48
N PHE A 13 7.03 14.73 -8.17
CA PHE A 13 5.92 14.32 -7.32
C PHE A 13 5.03 15.52 -6.99
N SER A 14 3.83 15.58 -7.54
CA SER A 14 2.82 16.56 -7.16
C SER A 14 2.03 16.04 -5.95
N GLY A 15 2.14 16.73 -4.80
CA GLY A 15 1.65 16.25 -3.50
C GLY A 15 2.66 15.33 -2.79
N ILE A 16 3.93 15.75 -2.70
CA ILE A 16 5.06 14.92 -2.24
C ILE A 16 5.06 14.67 -0.73
N CYS A 17 4.48 15.55 0.09
CA CYS A 17 4.56 15.47 1.55
C CYS A 17 3.60 14.46 2.19
N GLY A 18 2.77 13.77 1.42
CA GLY A 18 2.00 12.63 1.92
C GLY A 18 2.93 11.49 2.37
N THR A 19 2.62 10.81 3.49
CA THR A 19 3.50 9.79 4.10
C THR A 19 3.95 8.73 3.09
N ALA A 20 3.04 8.14 2.36
CA ALA A 20 3.36 7.10 1.36
C ALA A 20 4.09 7.69 0.14
N THR A 21 3.71 8.90 -0.28
CA THR A 21 4.31 9.57 -1.44
C THR A 21 5.76 9.99 -1.15
N ALA A 22 6.02 10.58 0.03
CA ALA A 22 7.37 10.95 0.46
C ALA A 22 8.28 9.71 0.56
N SER A 23 7.78 8.65 1.15
CA SER A 23 8.51 7.38 1.26
C SER A 23 8.88 6.83 -0.11
N LEU A 24 7.95 6.87 -1.06
CA LEU A 24 8.19 6.38 -2.42
C LEU A 24 9.16 7.28 -3.20
N ALA A 25 9.08 8.61 -2.99
CA ALA A 25 10.02 9.58 -3.56
C ALA A 25 11.47 9.29 -3.10
N ILE A 26 11.66 9.00 -1.81
CA ILE A 26 12.95 8.60 -1.25
C ILE A 26 13.45 7.30 -1.87
N LEU A 27 12.59 6.28 -2.01
CA LEU A 27 12.96 5.03 -2.65
C LEU A 27 13.39 5.22 -4.11
N MET A 28 12.68 6.08 -4.88
CA MET A 28 13.07 6.38 -6.26
C MET A 28 14.41 7.10 -6.33
N LYS A 29 14.68 8.04 -5.43
CA LYS A 29 15.98 8.70 -5.33
C LYS A 29 17.10 7.71 -5.01
N ASN A 30 16.87 6.79 -4.08
CA ASN A 30 17.84 5.76 -3.71
C ASN A 30 18.14 4.78 -4.87
N ARG A 31 17.25 4.67 -5.85
CA ARG A 31 17.47 3.95 -7.12
C ARG A 31 18.23 4.76 -8.16
N GLY A 32 18.62 6.00 -7.85
CA GLY A 32 19.43 6.84 -8.73
C GLY A 32 18.64 7.76 -9.66
N HIS A 33 17.31 7.91 -9.44
CA HIS A 33 16.51 8.89 -10.17
C HIS A 33 16.71 10.30 -9.59
N GLU A 34 16.53 11.33 -10.43
CA GLU A 34 16.43 12.71 -10.00
C GLU A 34 14.99 12.97 -9.53
N VAL A 35 14.82 13.30 -8.24
CA VAL A 35 13.49 13.40 -7.62
C VAL A 35 13.30 14.76 -7.01
N GLN A 36 12.18 15.40 -7.31
CA GLN A 36 11.69 16.63 -6.70
C GLN A 36 10.16 16.63 -6.68
N GLY A 37 9.56 17.60 -6.01
CA GLY A 37 8.10 17.71 -6.02
C GLY A 37 7.60 18.97 -5.33
N SER A 38 6.29 19.07 -5.19
CA SER A 38 5.58 20.18 -4.57
C SER A 38 4.55 19.71 -3.56
N ASP A 39 4.24 20.56 -2.61
CA ASP A 39 3.09 20.39 -1.72
C ASP A 39 2.64 21.76 -1.15
N GLU A 40 1.39 21.84 -0.74
CA GLU A 40 0.90 22.99 0.06
C GLU A 40 1.17 22.79 1.55
N ASN A 41 1.17 21.55 2.01
CA ASN A 41 1.25 21.16 3.41
C ASN A 41 2.65 20.64 3.76
N ILE A 42 3.63 21.54 3.82
CA ILE A 42 5.02 21.21 4.11
C ILE A 42 5.26 21.31 5.62
N TYR A 43 5.13 20.18 6.33
CA TYR A 43 5.35 20.11 7.79
C TYR A 43 5.97 18.77 8.21
N PRO A 44 6.67 18.76 9.35
CA PRO A 44 7.25 17.54 9.90
C PRO A 44 6.19 16.43 10.15
N PRO A 45 6.59 15.14 10.06
CA PRO A 45 7.96 14.65 9.87
C PRO A 45 8.36 14.45 8.39
N MET A 46 7.44 14.58 7.44
CA MET A 46 7.72 14.20 6.04
C MET A 46 8.65 15.20 5.35
N CYS A 47 8.49 16.49 5.58
CA CYS A 47 9.40 17.50 5.01
C CYS A 47 10.85 17.28 5.49
N ASP A 48 11.03 16.95 6.76
CA ASP A 48 12.36 16.72 7.33
C ASP A 48 13.03 15.49 6.69
N LEU A 49 12.24 14.44 6.48
CA LEU A 49 12.73 13.22 5.80
C LEU A 49 13.12 13.50 4.34
N LEU A 50 12.33 14.30 3.62
CA LEU A 50 12.64 14.69 2.24
C LEU A 50 13.91 15.55 2.18
N GLU A 51 14.07 16.52 3.10
CA GLU A 51 15.25 17.36 3.21
C GLU A 51 16.50 16.55 3.54
N GLN A 52 16.45 15.66 4.53
CA GLN A 52 17.54 14.73 4.89
C GLN A 52 17.99 13.87 3.70
N ASN A 53 17.07 13.52 2.81
CA ASN A 53 17.36 12.79 1.58
C ASN A 53 17.67 13.73 0.40
N GLN A 54 17.86 15.03 0.64
CA GLN A 54 18.19 16.03 -0.40
C GLN A 54 17.17 16.06 -1.55
N ILE A 55 15.88 15.88 -1.26
CA ILE A 55 14.79 16.00 -2.21
C ILE A 55 14.22 17.41 -2.09
N ARG A 56 14.25 18.16 -3.19
CA ARG A 56 13.68 19.50 -3.25
C ARG A 56 12.17 19.43 -3.22
N VAL A 57 11.57 20.24 -2.34
CA VAL A 57 10.11 20.43 -2.25
C VAL A 57 9.79 21.89 -2.50
N ASP A 58 9.01 22.16 -3.54
CA ASP A 58 8.51 23.50 -3.85
C ASP A 58 7.19 23.73 -3.11
N SER A 59 7.02 24.95 -2.54
CA SER A 59 5.81 25.32 -1.82
C SER A 59 4.71 25.74 -2.78
N GLY A 60 3.53 25.12 -2.63
CA GLY A 60 2.38 25.37 -3.48
C GLY A 60 2.46 24.71 -4.86
N PHE A 61 1.31 24.65 -5.52
CA PHE A 61 1.15 24.01 -6.83
C PHE A 61 1.17 25.06 -7.94
N HIS A 62 2.26 25.11 -8.71
CA HIS A 62 2.46 26.08 -9.78
C HIS A 62 2.97 25.40 -11.05
N GLN A 63 2.48 25.82 -12.22
CA GLN A 63 2.99 25.35 -13.50
C GLN A 63 4.51 25.49 -13.64
N SER A 64 5.10 26.57 -13.07
CA SER A 64 6.54 26.82 -13.11
C SER A 64 7.37 25.75 -12.40
N ASN A 65 6.78 24.99 -11.46
CA ASN A 65 7.45 23.91 -10.75
C ASN A 65 7.77 22.72 -11.67
N LEU A 66 7.07 22.63 -12.82
CA LEU A 66 7.28 21.59 -13.83
C LEU A 66 8.41 21.93 -14.82
N GLU A 67 9.19 22.98 -14.56
CA GLU A 67 10.36 23.32 -15.35
C GLU A 67 11.68 23.09 -14.59
N PRO A 68 12.66 22.40 -15.18
CA PRO A 68 12.66 21.77 -16.50
C PRO A 68 11.71 20.56 -16.54
N LYS A 69 11.09 20.32 -17.70
CA LYS A 69 10.09 19.27 -17.87
C LYS A 69 10.57 17.93 -17.31
N PRO A 70 9.78 17.30 -16.41
CA PRO A 70 10.08 15.97 -15.91
C PRO A 70 9.82 14.90 -16.98
N ASP A 71 10.51 13.77 -16.84
CA ASP A 71 10.26 12.59 -17.67
C ASP A 71 8.98 11.87 -17.22
N LEU A 72 8.64 11.97 -15.94
CA LEU A 72 7.47 11.34 -15.31
C LEU A 72 6.95 12.21 -14.17
N VAL A 73 5.63 12.36 -14.09
CA VAL A 73 4.96 12.98 -12.94
C VAL A 73 4.21 11.91 -12.15
N VAL A 74 4.39 11.91 -10.84
CA VAL A 74 3.60 11.10 -9.90
C VAL A 74 2.60 12.00 -9.20
N ILE A 75 1.31 11.73 -9.40
CA ILE A 75 0.24 12.56 -8.86
C ILE A 75 -0.30 11.93 -7.58
N GLY A 76 -0.27 12.70 -6.49
CA GLY A 76 -0.84 12.31 -5.20
C GLY A 76 -2.37 12.16 -5.27
N ASN A 77 -2.93 11.24 -4.50
CA ASN A 77 -4.37 10.95 -4.54
C ASN A 77 -5.28 12.06 -4.01
N ALA A 78 -4.74 12.97 -3.19
CA ALA A 78 -5.49 14.13 -2.68
C ALA A 78 -5.70 15.23 -3.73
N LEU A 79 -4.95 15.20 -4.83
CA LEU A 79 -5.03 16.20 -5.88
C LEU A 79 -6.18 15.90 -6.85
N SER A 80 -6.80 16.96 -7.37
CA SER A 80 -7.93 16.85 -8.28
C SER A 80 -7.90 17.93 -9.37
N ARG A 81 -8.84 17.84 -10.30
CA ARG A 81 -9.06 18.88 -11.32
C ARG A 81 -9.27 20.25 -10.66
N GLY A 82 -8.75 21.28 -11.28
CA GLY A 82 -8.69 22.65 -10.75
C GLY A 82 -7.39 22.96 -9.99
N ASN A 83 -6.56 21.97 -9.65
CA ASN A 83 -5.21 22.23 -9.13
C ASN A 83 -4.30 22.72 -10.27
N PRO A 84 -3.56 23.86 -10.10
CA PRO A 84 -2.78 24.46 -11.20
C PRO A 84 -1.72 23.53 -11.80
N GLU A 85 -1.08 22.69 -11.00
CA GLU A 85 -0.12 21.71 -11.53
C GLU A 85 -0.81 20.58 -12.30
N VAL A 86 -1.95 20.08 -11.77
CA VAL A 86 -2.71 19.03 -12.45
C VAL A 86 -3.17 19.53 -13.82
N GLU A 87 -3.72 20.74 -13.90
CA GLU A 87 -4.13 21.33 -15.19
C GLU A 87 -2.94 21.49 -16.14
N ALA A 88 -1.79 22.00 -15.65
CA ALA A 88 -0.58 22.14 -16.47
C ALA A 88 -0.03 20.77 -16.95
N ILE A 89 -0.05 19.73 -16.11
CA ILE A 89 0.36 18.37 -16.48
C ILE A 89 -0.48 17.86 -17.66
N LEU A 90 -1.80 18.09 -17.61
CA LEU A 90 -2.73 17.66 -18.66
C LEU A 90 -2.56 18.49 -19.95
N ASP A 91 -2.45 19.81 -19.85
CA ASP A 91 -2.29 20.72 -20.99
C ASP A 91 -0.96 20.47 -21.73
N LEU A 92 0.11 20.26 -20.99
CA LEU A 92 1.44 19.96 -21.53
C LEU A 92 1.59 18.50 -21.96
N LYS A 93 0.58 17.66 -21.72
CA LYS A 93 0.58 16.22 -22.00
C LYS A 93 1.81 15.52 -21.43
N LEU A 94 2.23 15.89 -20.22
CA LEU A 94 3.34 15.24 -19.54
C LEU A 94 2.96 13.79 -19.20
N PRO A 95 3.90 12.84 -19.25
CA PRO A 95 3.66 11.50 -18.75
C PRO A 95 3.36 11.54 -17.26
N TYR A 96 2.25 10.95 -16.84
CA TYR A 96 1.89 10.89 -15.42
C TYR A 96 1.31 9.54 -15.02
N ILE A 97 1.50 9.20 -13.76
CA ILE A 97 0.97 7.99 -13.12
C ILE A 97 0.56 8.29 -11.67
N SER A 98 -0.17 7.38 -11.09
CA SER A 98 -0.46 7.39 -9.67
C SER A 98 0.70 6.80 -8.84
N MET A 99 0.72 7.10 -7.54
CA MET A 99 1.63 6.47 -6.58
C MET A 99 1.50 4.94 -6.58
N ALA A 100 0.28 4.40 -6.67
CA ALA A 100 0.04 2.96 -6.69
C ALA A 100 0.59 2.28 -7.96
N GLU A 101 0.52 2.96 -9.10
CA GLU A 101 1.12 2.49 -10.36
C GLU A 101 2.65 2.52 -10.30
N LEU A 102 3.24 3.59 -9.74
CA LEU A 102 4.69 3.65 -9.55
C LEU A 102 5.17 2.51 -8.64
N LEU A 103 4.49 2.28 -7.52
CA LEU A 103 4.79 1.19 -6.61
C LEU A 103 4.72 -0.17 -7.31
N LYS A 104 3.65 -0.38 -8.09
CA LYS A 104 3.46 -1.61 -8.88
C LYS A 104 4.63 -1.87 -9.81
N GLU A 105 4.97 -0.90 -10.64
CA GLU A 105 5.93 -1.10 -11.72
C GLU A 105 7.38 -1.20 -11.21
N HIS A 106 7.74 -0.41 -10.22
CA HIS A 106 9.13 -0.35 -9.76
C HIS A 106 9.45 -1.30 -8.60
N PHE A 107 8.48 -1.64 -7.74
CA PHE A 107 8.79 -2.36 -6.49
C PHE A 107 8.08 -3.70 -6.34
N ILE A 108 6.87 -3.83 -6.89
CA ILE A 108 6.08 -5.07 -6.77
C ILE A 108 6.34 -6.01 -7.94
N ARG A 109 6.38 -5.48 -9.16
CA ARG A 109 6.54 -6.32 -10.36
C ARG A 109 7.84 -7.15 -10.28
N GLY A 110 7.71 -8.45 -10.53
CA GLY A 110 8.83 -9.40 -10.41
C GLY A 110 9.07 -9.94 -9.01
N LYS A 111 8.27 -9.50 -8.02
CA LYS A 111 8.29 -10.05 -6.65
C LYS A 111 6.96 -10.73 -6.33
N LYS A 112 6.97 -11.61 -5.34
CA LYS A 112 5.76 -12.17 -4.76
C LYS A 112 5.10 -11.12 -3.88
N SER A 113 3.94 -10.62 -4.31
CA SER A 113 3.20 -9.60 -3.58
C SER A 113 2.32 -10.21 -2.50
N LEU A 114 2.56 -9.80 -1.25
CA LEU A 114 1.73 -10.12 -0.10
C LEU A 114 0.96 -8.87 0.30
N VAL A 115 -0.36 -8.91 0.18
CA VAL A 115 -1.22 -7.76 0.44
C VAL A 115 -2.08 -8.04 1.67
N VAL A 116 -2.04 -7.12 2.64
CA VAL A 116 -2.87 -7.20 3.84
C VAL A 116 -4.03 -6.23 3.71
N THR A 117 -5.25 -6.74 3.74
CA THR A 117 -6.47 -5.96 3.55
C THR A 117 -7.45 -6.12 4.70
N GLY A 118 -8.46 -5.29 4.70
CA GLY A 118 -9.54 -5.27 5.67
C GLY A 118 -9.80 -3.85 6.15
N THR A 119 -10.94 -3.62 6.77
CA THR A 119 -11.30 -2.30 7.28
C THR A 119 -10.32 -1.87 8.38
N HIS A 120 -9.98 -2.77 9.29
CA HIS A 120 -9.13 -2.48 10.44
C HIS A 120 -7.92 -3.43 10.52
N GLY A 121 -6.86 -2.97 11.19
CA GLY A 121 -5.68 -3.77 11.51
C GLY A 121 -4.68 -3.96 10.36
N LYS A 122 -4.87 -3.32 9.22
CA LYS A 122 -3.96 -3.41 8.04
C LYS A 122 -2.50 -3.13 8.43
N THR A 123 -2.23 -1.95 8.97
CA THR A 123 -0.87 -1.48 9.33
C THR A 123 -0.18 -2.40 10.33
N THR A 124 -0.89 -2.80 11.39
CA THR A 124 -0.35 -3.70 12.41
C THR A 124 0.00 -5.07 11.80
N THR A 125 -0.93 -5.66 11.06
CA THR A 125 -0.71 -6.99 10.45
C THR A 125 0.40 -6.95 9.41
N THR A 126 0.48 -5.88 8.60
CA THR A 126 1.54 -5.70 7.60
C THR A 126 2.90 -5.57 8.26
N SER A 127 2.99 -4.79 9.35
CA SER A 127 4.24 -4.64 10.12
C SER A 127 4.70 -5.97 10.72
N MET A 128 3.77 -6.72 11.33
CA MET A 128 4.07 -8.05 11.89
C MET A 128 4.51 -9.02 10.80
N LEU A 129 3.82 -9.05 9.66
CA LEU A 129 4.16 -9.91 8.53
C LEU A 129 5.55 -9.59 7.98
N ALA A 130 5.85 -8.30 7.78
CA ALA A 130 7.17 -7.86 7.33
C ALA A 130 8.27 -8.31 8.30
N TRP A 131 8.02 -8.19 9.62
CA TRP A 131 8.97 -8.63 10.64
C TRP A 131 9.18 -10.15 10.67
N VAL A 132 8.10 -10.93 10.50
CA VAL A 132 8.21 -12.40 10.38
C VAL A 132 9.07 -12.81 9.19
N PHE A 133 8.87 -12.15 8.03
CA PHE A 133 9.69 -12.42 6.85
C PHE A 133 11.14 -11.98 7.02
N GLU A 134 11.38 -10.88 7.74
CA GLU A 134 12.73 -10.42 8.07
C GLU A 134 13.47 -11.43 8.96
N THR A 135 12.82 -11.84 10.05
CA THR A 135 13.41 -12.82 10.99
C THR A 135 13.62 -14.19 10.34
N ALA A 136 12.84 -14.53 9.33
CA ALA A 136 13.03 -15.71 8.50
C ALA A 136 14.10 -15.53 7.41
N ALA A 137 14.89 -14.46 7.46
CA ALA A 137 15.96 -14.11 6.50
C ALA A 137 15.47 -14.01 5.03
N LYS A 138 14.19 -13.63 4.81
CA LYS A 138 13.63 -13.43 3.47
C LYS A 138 13.91 -12.05 2.90
N ASN A 139 14.40 -11.12 3.71
CA ASN A 139 14.74 -9.74 3.32
C ASN A 139 13.64 -9.10 2.43
N PRO A 140 12.40 -8.93 2.93
CA PRO A 140 11.29 -8.45 2.12
C PRO A 140 11.41 -6.95 1.82
N GLY A 141 10.96 -6.52 0.63
CA GLY A 141 10.55 -5.15 0.42
C GLY A 141 9.19 -4.94 1.08
N PHE A 142 8.89 -3.72 1.52
CA PHE A 142 7.60 -3.41 2.10
C PHE A 142 7.21 -1.94 1.95
N MET A 143 5.89 -1.68 2.01
CA MET A 143 5.29 -0.37 2.23
C MET A 143 4.16 -0.48 3.25
N ILE A 144 4.29 0.24 4.35
CA ILE A 144 3.43 0.21 5.53
C ILE A 144 2.92 1.62 5.77
N GLY A 145 1.66 1.80 6.16
CA GLY A 145 1.02 3.10 6.36
C GLY A 145 1.54 3.92 7.56
N GLY A 146 2.49 3.39 8.29
CA GLY A 146 3.17 4.05 9.41
C GLY A 146 4.60 3.59 9.55
N ILE A 147 5.37 4.26 10.42
CA ILE A 147 6.74 3.85 10.73
C ILE A 147 6.68 2.59 11.59
N ALA A 148 7.18 1.48 11.08
CA ALA A 148 7.32 0.25 11.84
C ALA A 148 8.57 0.35 12.72
N GLU A 149 8.41 0.36 14.04
CA GLU A 149 9.49 0.59 15.02
C GLU A 149 10.69 -0.34 14.81
N ASN A 150 10.44 -1.63 14.53
CA ASN A 150 11.48 -2.62 14.31
C ASN A 150 12.35 -2.33 13.08
N PHE A 151 11.86 -1.53 12.15
CA PHE A 151 12.57 -1.15 10.93
C PHE A 151 13.01 0.31 10.92
N GLY A 152 12.41 1.15 11.78
CA GLY A 152 12.64 2.59 11.80
C GLY A 152 12.19 3.32 10.52
N THR A 153 11.39 2.66 9.68
CA THR A 153 10.90 3.21 8.41
C THR A 153 9.53 2.64 8.04
N SER A 154 8.79 3.37 7.22
CA SER A 154 7.51 2.94 6.64
C SER A 154 7.67 2.16 5.33
N CYS A 155 8.83 2.23 4.69
CA CYS A 155 9.06 1.57 3.42
C CYS A 155 10.50 1.09 3.27
N ARG A 156 10.67 0.04 2.49
CA ARG A 156 11.99 -0.49 2.14
C ARG A 156 11.94 -1.14 0.76
N ASP A 157 12.89 -0.79 -0.10
CA ASP A 157 13.23 -1.60 -1.25
C ASP A 157 14.30 -2.62 -0.83
N ALA A 158 14.07 -3.87 -1.11
CA ALA A 158 15.01 -4.95 -0.74
C ALA A 158 15.17 -5.94 -1.89
N LYS A 159 16.30 -6.65 -1.89
CA LYS A 159 16.64 -7.64 -2.92
C LYS A 159 15.89 -8.97 -2.78
N GLY A 160 15.15 -9.16 -1.68
CA GLY A 160 14.33 -10.36 -1.46
C GLY A 160 13.21 -10.48 -2.51
N SER A 161 12.74 -11.71 -2.68
CA SER A 161 11.70 -12.04 -3.68
C SER A 161 10.27 -11.68 -3.25
N PHE A 162 10.10 -11.06 -2.08
CA PHE A 162 8.79 -10.71 -1.52
C PHE A 162 8.62 -9.20 -1.41
N PHE A 163 7.40 -8.72 -1.66
CA PHE A 163 6.99 -7.36 -1.35
C PHE A 163 5.70 -7.40 -0.54
N ILE A 164 5.69 -6.72 0.61
CA ILE A 164 4.59 -6.76 1.58
C ILE A 164 3.99 -5.36 1.67
N THR A 165 2.68 -5.21 1.46
CA THR A 165 2.03 -3.91 1.50
C THR A 165 0.61 -3.99 2.07
N GLU A 166 0.13 -2.85 2.54
CA GLU A 166 -1.28 -2.68 2.91
C GLU A 166 -2.12 -2.54 1.65
N GLY A 167 -3.23 -3.25 1.60
CA GLY A 167 -4.24 -3.09 0.57
C GLY A 167 -5.27 -2.06 1.00
N ASP A 168 -5.00 -0.81 0.68
CA ASP A 168 -5.88 0.30 0.98
C ASP A 168 -7.06 0.35 -0.01
N GLU A 169 -8.28 0.49 0.52
CA GLU A 169 -9.53 0.59 -0.23
C GLU A 169 -9.78 1.98 -0.83
N TYR A 170 -9.03 3.01 -0.42
CA TYR A 170 -9.14 4.35 -0.98
C TYR A 170 -8.83 4.39 -2.48
N ASP A 171 -9.47 5.31 -3.18
CA ASP A 171 -9.23 5.54 -4.61
C ASP A 171 -7.75 5.90 -4.87
N THR A 172 -7.31 5.59 -6.08
CA THR A 172 -5.91 5.66 -6.48
C THR A 172 -5.46 7.08 -6.78
N ALA A 173 -6.28 7.82 -7.56
CA ALA A 173 -6.02 9.19 -7.99
C ALA A 173 -7.31 9.81 -8.57
N PHE A 174 -7.28 11.11 -8.92
CA PHE A 174 -8.44 11.76 -9.53
C PHE A 174 -8.85 11.12 -10.87
N PHE A 175 -7.91 10.55 -11.59
CA PHE A 175 -8.11 9.90 -12.90
C PHE A 175 -8.35 8.38 -12.80
N ASP A 176 -8.15 7.78 -11.63
CA ASP A 176 -8.41 6.37 -11.38
C ASP A 176 -9.12 6.21 -10.02
N LYS A 177 -10.43 5.97 -10.09
CA LYS A 177 -11.30 5.82 -8.92
C LYS A 177 -11.38 4.40 -8.37
N ARG A 178 -10.57 3.48 -8.88
CA ARG A 178 -10.42 2.16 -8.29
C ARG A 178 -9.58 2.24 -7.02
N SER A 179 -9.86 1.34 -6.08
CA SER A 179 -9.06 1.21 -4.86
C SER A 179 -7.61 0.87 -5.19
N LYS A 180 -6.66 1.39 -4.39
CA LYS A 180 -5.20 1.22 -4.61
C LYS A 180 -4.78 -0.25 -4.70
N PHE A 181 -5.43 -1.14 -3.95
CA PHE A 181 -5.09 -2.57 -3.95
C PHE A 181 -5.24 -3.25 -5.33
N PHE A 182 -5.99 -2.69 -6.27
CA PHE A 182 -6.06 -3.21 -7.64
C PHE A 182 -4.72 -3.16 -8.37
N HIS A 183 -3.85 -2.26 -7.96
CA HIS A 183 -2.52 -2.10 -8.55
C HIS A 183 -1.45 -3.03 -7.94
N TYR A 184 -1.69 -3.62 -6.77
CA TYR A 184 -0.64 -4.29 -6.00
C TYR A 184 -0.36 -5.73 -6.42
N LEU A 185 -0.95 -6.22 -7.52
CA LEU A 185 -0.72 -7.56 -8.09
C LEU A 185 -0.75 -8.66 -7.01
N PRO A 186 -1.80 -8.75 -6.18
CA PRO A 186 -1.81 -9.63 -5.03
C PRO A 186 -1.61 -11.10 -5.45
N GLU A 187 -0.54 -11.73 -5.00
CA GLU A 187 -0.30 -13.16 -5.13
C GLU A 187 -0.73 -13.91 -3.87
N GLN A 188 -0.50 -13.29 -2.71
CA GLN A 188 -1.01 -13.76 -1.43
C GLN A 188 -1.77 -12.62 -0.75
N LEU A 189 -2.89 -12.93 -0.15
CA LEU A 189 -3.77 -11.97 0.49
C LEU A 189 -4.06 -12.38 1.93
N ILE A 190 -4.00 -11.42 2.85
CA ILE A 190 -4.63 -11.52 4.17
C ILE A 190 -5.85 -10.61 4.18
N LEU A 191 -7.01 -11.15 4.55
CA LEU A 191 -8.27 -10.41 4.69
C LEU A 191 -8.76 -10.50 6.12
N ASN A 192 -8.54 -9.42 6.89
CA ASN A 192 -8.78 -9.38 8.33
C ASN A 192 -10.27 -9.27 8.71
N ASN A 193 -10.94 -8.25 8.18
CA ASN A 193 -12.33 -7.94 8.49
C ASN A 193 -12.93 -7.06 7.40
N LEU A 194 -14.26 -6.93 7.39
CA LEU A 194 -14.95 -6.17 6.37
C LEU A 194 -16.21 -5.51 6.96
N GLU A 195 -16.07 -4.23 7.28
CA GLU A 195 -17.13 -3.41 7.85
C GLU A 195 -17.41 -2.19 6.97
N PHE A 196 -18.51 -1.50 7.23
CA PHE A 196 -18.79 -0.24 6.56
C PHE A 196 -17.94 0.86 7.18
N ASP A 197 -17.01 1.36 6.40
CA ASP A 197 -16.13 2.48 6.73
C ASP A 197 -15.89 3.32 5.48
N HIS A 198 -15.22 4.47 5.63
CA HIS A 198 -14.89 5.36 4.51
C HIS A 198 -16.14 5.85 3.75
N ALA A 199 -17.10 6.43 4.50
CA ALA A 199 -18.34 6.97 3.96
C ALA A 199 -18.14 8.16 2.98
N ASP A 200 -16.92 8.67 2.89
CA ASP A 200 -16.49 9.69 1.92
C ASP A 200 -16.27 9.11 0.51
N ILE A 201 -16.03 7.80 0.40
CA ILE A 201 -15.80 7.12 -0.89
C ILE A 201 -16.81 6.02 -1.20
N PHE A 202 -17.39 5.37 -0.20
CA PHE A 202 -18.36 4.28 -0.36
C PHE A 202 -19.71 4.66 0.22
N ASN A 203 -20.77 4.50 -0.57
CA ASN A 203 -22.13 4.79 -0.13
C ASN A 203 -22.74 3.63 0.69
N SER A 204 -22.18 2.43 0.61
CA SER A 204 -22.69 1.26 1.29
C SER A 204 -21.64 0.16 1.46
N LEU A 205 -21.88 -0.74 2.43
CA LEU A 205 -21.10 -1.96 2.60
C LEU A 205 -21.09 -2.86 1.35
N ASP A 206 -22.15 -2.81 0.55
CA ASP A 206 -22.22 -3.62 -0.68
C ASP A 206 -21.26 -3.10 -1.76
N GLU A 207 -20.99 -1.80 -1.82
CA GLU A 207 -19.96 -1.23 -2.69
C GLU A 207 -18.57 -1.70 -2.27
N ILE A 208 -18.29 -1.68 -0.97
CA ILE A 208 -17.04 -2.21 -0.41
C ILE A 208 -16.91 -3.70 -0.78
N LYS A 209 -17.93 -4.50 -0.50
CA LYS A 209 -17.95 -5.94 -0.86
C LYS A 209 -17.74 -6.16 -2.36
N LYS A 210 -18.29 -5.29 -3.22
CA LYS A 210 -18.07 -5.35 -4.67
C LYS A 210 -16.59 -5.11 -5.02
N ALA A 211 -15.95 -4.11 -4.44
CA ALA A 211 -14.53 -3.86 -4.63
C ALA A 211 -13.67 -5.05 -4.22
N PHE A 212 -13.93 -5.62 -3.04
CA PHE A 212 -13.22 -6.81 -2.56
C PHE A 212 -13.46 -8.05 -3.45
N ARG A 213 -14.67 -8.29 -3.92
CA ARG A 213 -14.94 -9.40 -4.88
C ARG A 213 -14.14 -9.22 -6.18
N LEU A 214 -13.98 -8.00 -6.67
CA LEU A 214 -13.18 -7.73 -7.86
C LEU A 214 -11.69 -7.95 -7.57
N MET A 215 -11.19 -7.49 -6.41
CA MET A 215 -9.80 -7.72 -5.99
C MET A 215 -9.48 -9.21 -5.88
N LEU A 216 -10.36 -10.02 -5.27
CA LEU A 216 -10.16 -11.48 -5.13
C LEU A 216 -9.99 -12.19 -6.48
N ARG A 217 -10.57 -11.65 -7.55
CA ARG A 217 -10.42 -12.19 -8.92
C ARG A 217 -9.04 -11.91 -9.53
N LEU A 218 -8.27 -10.99 -8.97
CA LEU A 218 -6.90 -10.68 -9.44
C LEU A 218 -5.87 -11.65 -8.89
N ILE A 219 -6.22 -12.39 -7.82
CA ILE A 219 -5.30 -13.35 -7.20
C ILE A 219 -5.18 -14.56 -8.10
N PRO A 220 -3.96 -14.97 -8.49
CA PRO A 220 -3.75 -16.12 -9.38
C PRO A 220 -4.20 -17.42 -8.71
N LYS A 221 -4.55 -18.42 -9.50
CA LYS A 221 -4.95 -19.75 -8.98
C LYS A 221 -3.88 -20.42 -8.12
N SER A 222 -2.62 -20.10 -8.36
CA SER A 222 -1.46 -20.54 -7.56
C SER A 222 -1.22 -19.71 -6.31
N GLY A 223 -2.00 -18.63 -6.11
CA GLY A 223 -1.91 -17.75 -4.95
C GLY A 223 -2.58 -18.34 -3.71
N LEU A 224 -2.68 -17.53 -2.66
CA LEU A 224 -3.28 -17.94 -1.40
C LEU A 224 -4.06 -16.79 -0.77
N ILE A 225 -5.21 -17.09 -0.21
CA ILE A 225 -6.02 -16.15 0.57
C ILE A 225 -6.12 -16.67 2.00
N ALA A 226 -5.54 -15.95 2.96
CA ALA A 226 -5.79 -16.15 4.38
C ALA A 226 -6.89 -15.18 4.82
N ALA A 227 -8.02 -15.68 5.30
CA ALA A 227 -9.20 -14.87 5.56
C ALA A 227 -9.80 -15.15 6.94
N ASN A 228 -10.31 -14.12 7.57
CA ASN A 228 -11.04 -14.25 8.82
C ASN A 228 -12.35 -15.01 8.59
N GLY A 229 -12.42 -16.23 9.12
CA GLY A 229 -13.59 -17.10 9.02
C GLY A 229 -14.74 -16.69 9.94
N ASP A 230 -14.51 -15.89 10.96
CA ASP A 230 -15.54 -15.44 11.88
C ASP A 230 -16.33 -14.22 11.37
N ASP A 231 -15.82 -13.52 10.35
CA ASP A 231 -16.47 -12.35 9.77
C ASP A 231 -17.40 -12.75 8.61
N LEU A 232 -18.70 -12.53 8.78
CA LEU A 232 -19.73 -12.89 7.80
C LEU A 232 -19.59 -12.09 6.48
N ASN A 233 -19.10 -10.86 6.52
CA ASN A 233 -18.89 -10.05 5.33
C ASN A 233 -17.69 -10.56 4.53
N VAL A 234 -16.62 -10.98 5.22
CA VAL A 234 -15.48 -11.66 4.62
C VAL A 234 -15.95 -12.95 3.96
N GLN A 235 -16.69 -13.81 4.66
CA GLN A 235 -17.23 -15.04 4.09
C GLN A 235 -18.08 -14.80 2.82
N ALA A 236 -18.88 -13.73 2.82
CA ALA A 236 -19.73 -13.37 1.68
C ALA A 236 -18.94 -12.98 0.42
N VAL A 237 -17.75 -12.36 0.57
CA VAL A 237 -16.92 -11.99 -0.57
C VAL A 237 -16.04 -13.12 -1.06
N LEU A 238 -15.63 -14.05 -0.20
CA LEU A 238 -14.78 -15.20 -0.55
C LEU A 238 -15.35 -16.10 -1.64
N ARG A 239 -16.66 -16.07 -1.86
CA ARG A 239 -17.31 -16.82 -2.96
C ARG A 239 -16.82 -16.37 -4.35
N ALA A 240 -16.18 -15.21 -4.47
CA ALA A 240 -15.62 -14.71 -5.73
C ALA A 240 -14.17 -15.15 -5.96
N ALA A 241 -13.54 -15.82 -4.99
CA ALA A 241 -12.16 -16.28 -5.07
C ALA A 241 -12.01 -17.48 -6.01
N ASN A 242 -10.89 -17.49 -6.74
CA ASN A 242 -10.48 -18.63 -7.59
C ASN A 242 -9.19 -19.30 -7.07
N SER A 243 -8.64 -18.79 -5.99
CA SER A 243 -7.40 -19.25 -5.36
C SER A 243 -7.73 -20.07 -4.12
N PRO A 244 -6.82 -20.92 -3.62
CA PRO A 244 -6.95 -21.57 -2.33
C PRO A 244 -7.22 -20.59 -1.20
N ILE A 245 -8.09 -20.97 -0.28
CA ILE A 245 -8.47 -20.17 0.88
C ILE A 245 -8.09 -20.95 2.14
N ILE A 246 -7.46 -20.29 3.09
CA ILE A 246 -7.26 -20.74 4.47
C ILE A 246 -8.04 -19.78 5.38
N ARG A 247 -8.96 -20.30 6.16
CA ARG A 247 -9.74 -19.53 7.13
C ARG A 247 -9.09 -19.61 8.49
N PHE A 248 -8.89 -18.46 9.11
CA PHE A 248 -8.46 -18.37 10.51
C PHE A 248 -9.59 -17.75 11.37
N GLY A 249 -9.67 -18.15 12.62
CA GLY A 249 -10.68 -17.64 13.53
C GLY A 249 -10.86 -18.50 14.76
N PHE A 250 -11.84 -18.15 15.60
CA PHE A 250 -12.23 -18.89 16.82
C PHE A 250 -13.37 -19.86 16.57
N GLY A 251 -14.24 -19.59 15.58
CA GLY A 251 -15.41 -20.37 15.27
C GLY A 251 -15.15 -21.56 14.34
N GLU A 252 -16.18 -22.37 14.19
CA GLU A 252 -16.25 -23.45 13.20
C GLU A 252 -16.88 -22.90 11.89
N PRO A 253 -16.40 -23.25 10.68
CA PRO A 253 -15.24 -24.08 10.40
C PRO A 253 -14.01 -23.24 9.98
N CYS A 254 -13.05 -23.05 10.88
CA CYS A 254 -11.78 -22.44 10.56
C CYS A 254 -10.69 -23.49 10.34
N ASP A 255 -9.90 -23.33 9.27
CA ASP A 255 -8.77 -24.22 8.97
C ASP A 255 -7.63 -24.03 9.97
N LEU A 256 -7.46 -22.80 10.45
CA LEU A 256 -6.53 -22.42 11.52
C LEU A 256 -7.34 -21.90 12.72
N SER A 257 -7.44 -22.72 13.76
CA SER A 257 -8.14 -22.34 14.99
C SER A 257 -7.21 -21.51 15.88
N LEU A 258 -7.61 -20.28 16.16
CA LEU A 258 -6.88 -19.39 17.07
C LEU A 258 -6.97 -19.85 18.54
N ILE A 259 -7.96 -20.66 18.91
CA ILE A 259 -8.08 -21.22 20.25
C ILE A 259 -6.88 -22.11 20.58
N HIS A 260 -6.43 -22.93 19.61
CA HIS A 260 -5.27 -23.82 19.80
C HIS A 260 -3.95 -23.05 19.84
N ILE A 261 -3.90 -21.86 19.25
CA ILE A 261 -2.70 -20.99 19.26
C ILE A 261 -2.65 -20.15 20.53
N SER A 262 -3.77 -19.57 20.96
CA SER A 262 -3.84 -18.69 22.12
C SER A 262 -3.90 -19.43 23.45
N GLU A 263 -4.43 -20.64 23.47
CA GLU A 263 -4.56 -21.48 24.67
C GLU A 263 -3.99 -22.89 24.44
N PRO A 264 -2.69 -23.03 24.09
CA PRO A 264 -2.11 -24.35 23.79
C PRO A 264 -2.09 -25.28 25.00
N THR A 265 -2.14 -24.73 26.21
CA THR A 265 -2.34 -25.49 27.46
C THR A 265 -3.14 -24.65 28.44
N ARG A 266 -4.14 -25.23 29.08
CA ARG A 266 -4.93 -24.57 30.15
C ARG A 266 -4.12 -24.12 31.39
N ARG A 267 -2.79 -24.37 31.44
CA ARG A 267 -1.96 -24.10 32.61
C ARG A 267 -1.23 -22.75 32.60
N THR A 268 -1.14 -22.08 31.47
CA THR A 268 -0.55 -20.74 31.38
C THR A 268 -1.33 -19.93 30.36
N PRO A 269 -2.26 -19.05 30.79
CA PRO A 269 -2.90 -18.12 29.86
C PRO A 269 -1.82 -17.19 29.31
N ILE A 270 -1.50 -17.34 28.03
CA ILE A 270 -0.70 -16.35 27.32
C ILE A 270 -1.63 -15.16 27.16
N SER A 271 -1.35 -14.09 27.93
CA SER A 271 -2.07 -12.84 27.79
C SER A 271 -1.82 -12.29 26.38
N TYR A 272 -2.81 -12.41 25.53
CA TYR A 272 -2.78 -11.89 24.14
C TYR A 272 -2.55 -10.39 24.09
N ALA A 273 -2.87 -9.68 25.16
CA ALA A 273 -2.67 -8.24 25.30
C ALA A 273 -1.19 -7.80 25.23
N VAL A 274 -0.25 -8.68 25.47
CA VAL A 274 1.18 -8.33 25.46
C VAL A 274 1.76 -8.24 24.04
N PHE A 275 1.17 -8.91 23.06
CA PHE A 275 1.65 -8.89 21.66
C PHE A 275 1.04 -7.79 20.81
N CYS A 276 -0.10 -7.22 21.21
CA CYS A 276 -0.80 -6.21 20.42
C CYS A 276 -0.64 -4.77 20.92
N LEU A 277 0.01 -4.52 22.07
CA LEU A 277 0.02 -3.21 22.73
C LEU A 277 1.40 -2.70 23.15
N LYS A 278 2.45 -3.08 22.47
CA LYS A 278 3.73 -2.37 22.64
C LYS A 278 4.41 -2.14 21.31
#